data_bdb97a8f6256af3b747fa50a1c2fd65b
#
_entry.id   bdb97a8f6256af3b747fa50a1c2fd65b
#
_cell.length_a   1.000
_cell.length_b   1.000
_cell.length_c   1.000
_cell.angle_alpha   90.00
_cell.angle_beta   90.00
_cell.angle_gamma   90.00
#
_symmetry.space_group_name_H-M   'P 1'
#
loop_
_entity.id
_entity.type
_entity.pdbx_description
1 polymer ?
#
loop_
_entity_poly.entity_id
_entity_poly.type
_entity_poly.pdbx_seq_one_letter_code
_entity_poly.pdbx_strand_id
1 'polypeptide(L)'
;MYIVLDLEFNQAYDFVNNTKGKPDPTCRFEIIQIGAVKLNDNFKIIDSFNKLIKPQIYKNIHPHVQKITGFVNDNFTNSHTFPEVYSDFNKFIGDDSPIMCTWGNSDIRALYRNLTYYKLIDSPIIIQYIDVQNIATKFLKYNRGGTIGLKNAVDMLGIQTNEFYHNAYYDALYTAQVFRVVKSDQIQFKIFNSKRIK
;
A
#
# COMPACT_ATOMS: atom_id res chain seq x y z
N MET A 1 4.16 1.07 -18.58
CA MET A 1 4.55 0.29 -17.37
C MET A 1 3.70 0.65 -16.18
N TYR A 2 3.52 -0.28 -15.20
CA TYR A 2 2.70 -0.08 -14.00
C TYR A 2 3.48 -0.50 -12.75
N ILE A 3 3.26 0.20 -11.63
CA ILE A 3 3.70 -0.21 -10.30
C ILE A 3 2.47 -0.54 -9.48
N VAL A 4 2.29 -1.79 -9.10
CA VAL A 4 1.25 -2.19 -8.15
C VAL A 4 1.85 -2.13 -6.76
N LEU A 5 1.29 -1.27 -5.92
CA LEU A 5 1.78 -0.92 -4.58
C LEU A 5 0.78 -1.34 -3.52
N ASP A 6 1.29 -1.90 -2.45
CA ASP A 6 0.59 -2.07 -1.18
C ASP A 6 1.51 -1.70 -0.02
N LEU A 7 0.94 -1.29 1.13
CA LEU A 7 1.66 -0.80 2.29
C LEU A 7 1.11 -1.40 3.58
N GLU A 8 1.99 -1.78 4.51
CA GLU A 8 1.58 -2.08 5.88
C GLU A 8 1.86 -0.89 6.79
N PHE A 9 0.97 -0.71 7.78
CA PHE A 9 0.98 0.47 8.64
C PHE A 9 1.05 0.12 10.11
N ASN A 10 1.81 0.91 10.87
CA ASN A 10 1.71 0.99 12.31
C ASN A 10 0.90 2.22 12.74
N GLN A 11 0.39 2.22 13.95
CA GLN A 11 -0.41 3.32 14.51
C GLN A 11 -0.21 3.46 16.02
N ALA A 12 -0.70 4.57 16.57
CA ALA A 12 -0.59 4.86 17.99
C ALA A 12 -1.35 3.85 18.86
N TYR A 13 -0.69 3.41 19.94
CA TYR A 13 -1.29 2.60 20.99
C TYR A 13 -0.73 2.98 22.37
N ASP A 14 -1.57 3.04 23.37
CA ASP A 14 -1.17 3.25 24.76
C ASP A 14 -0.97 1.89 25.43
N PHE A 15 0.28 1.45 25.48
CA PHE A 15 0.66 0.16 26.07
C PHE A 15 0.54 0.13 27.60
N VAL A 16 0.54 1.28 28.26
CA VAL A 16 0.38 1.38 29.73
C VAL A 16 -1.08 1.13 30.11
N ASN A 17 -2.00 1.81 29.44
CA ASN A 17 -3.43 1.72 29.73
C ASN A 17 -4.13 0.67 28.87
N ASN A 18 -3.43 0.01 27.96
CA ASN A 18 -3.96 -0.99 27.03
C ASN A 18 -5.15 -0.44 26.20
N THR A 19 -5.02 0.78 25.72
CA THR A 19 -6.07 1.50 25.00
C THR A 19 -5.55 2.16 23.73
N LYS A 20 -6.45 2.79 22.99
CA LYS A 20 -6.10 3.57 21.81
C LYS A 20 -5.19 4.74 22.19
N GLY A 21 -4.00 4.79 21.61
CA GLY A 21 -3.06 5.88 21.78
C GLY A 21 -3.47 7.15 21.03
N LYS A 22 -2.81 8.26 21.38
CA LYS A 22 -2.97 9.55 20.68
C LYS A 22 -2.13 9.53 19.40
N PRO A 23 -2.74 9.58 18.21
CA PRO A 23 -1.98 9.57 16.97
C PRO A 23 -1.28 10.91 16.73
N ASP A 24 -0.15 10.86 16.01
CA ASP A 24 0.48 12.06 15.45
C ASP A 24 -0.50 12.71 14.46
N PRO A 25 -0.74 14.02 14.54
CA PRO A 25 -1.72 14.70 13.69
C PRO A 25 -1.33 14.74 12.22
N THR A 26 -0.03 14.69 11.92
CA THR A 26 0.51 14.75 10.55
C THR A 26 0.70 13.37 9.94
N CYS A 27 1.02 12.35 10.76
CA CYS A 27 1.27 10.98 10.32
C CYS A 27 0.55 9.96 11.21
N ARG A 28 -0.76 9.86 11.04
CA ARG A 28 -1.59 8.93 11.82
C ARG A 28 -1.22 7.47 11.62
N PHE A 29 -0.80 7.11 10.42
CA PHE A 29 -0.38 5.77 10.01
C PHE A 29 1.05 5.84 9.51
N GLU A 30 1.97 5.23 10.24
CA GLU A 30 3.36 5.10 9.88
C GLU A 30 3.57 3.87 9.01
N ILE A 31 4.19 4.06 7.85
CA ILE A 31 4.50 2.93 6.96
C ILE A 31 5.62 2.09 7.56
N ILE A 32 5.38 0.79 7.69
CA ILE A 32 6.33 -0.20 8.22
C ILE A 32 6.74 -1.26 7.21
N GLN A 33 6.06 -1.34 6.06
CA GLN A 33 6.48 -2.16 4.92
C GLN A 33 6.02 -1.50 3.62
N ILE A 34 6.86 -1.56 2.60
CA ILE A 34 6.52 -1.27 1.21
C ILE A 34 6.65 -2.56 0.42
N GLY A 35 5.55 -3.00 -0.18
CA GLY A 35 5.48 -4.08 -1.12
C GLY A 35 5.05 -3.58 -2.49
N ALA A 36 5.78 -3.91 -3.55
CA ALA A 36 5.39 -3.51 -4.89
C ALA A 36 5.84 -4.51 -5.94
N VAL A 37 5.11 -4.57 -7.05
CA VAL A 37 5.51 -5.29 -8.25
C VAL A 37 5.42 -4.38 -9.46
N LYS A 38 6.42 -4.48 -10.34
CA LYS A 38 6.48 -3.74 -11.61
C LYS A 38 5.94 -4.61 -12.73
N LEU A 39 4.98 -4.07 -13.48
CA LEU A 39 4.41 -4.72 -14.65
C LEU A 39 4.81 -3.99 -15.92
N ASN A 40 5.12 -4.76 -16.97
CA ASN A 40 5.25 -4.21 -18.31
C ASN A 40 3.87 -3.96 -18.96
N ASP A 41 3.84 -3.44 -20.17
CA ASP A 41 2.60 -3.11 -20.89
C ASP A 41 1.74 -4.35 -21.25
N ASN A 42 2.33 -5.54 -21.21
CA ASN A 42 1.62 -6.82 -21.32
C ASN A 42 1.14 -7.36 -19.95
N PHE A 43 1.25 -6.56 -18.89
CA PHE A 43 0.88 -6.91 -17.51
C PHE A 43 1.63 -8.13 -16.96
N LYS A 44 2.83 -8.40 -17.44
CA LYS A 44 3.74 -9.39 -16.86
C LYS A 44 4.59 -8.73 -15.79
N ILE A 45 4.76 -9.40 -14.66
CA ILE A 45 5.66 -8.97 -13.59
C ILE A 45 7.09 -9.06 -14.13
N ILE A 46 7.85 -7.97 -14.06
CA ILE A 46 9.22 -7.85 -14.52
C ILE A 46 10.20 -7.53 -13.39
N ASP A 47 9.70 -7.03 -12.26
CA ASP A 47 10.50 -6.70 -11.08
C ASP A 47 9.62 -6.63 -9.82
N SER A 48 10.24 -6.67 -8.64
CA SER A 48 9.53 -6.59 -7.37
C SER A 48 10.33 -5.87 -6.30
N PHE A 49 9.62 -5.25 -5.35
CA PHE A 49 10.18 -4.55 -4.21
C PHE A 49 9.48 -5.01 -2.93
N ASN A 50 10.27 -5.35 -1.91
CA ASN A 50 9.75 -5.74 -0.60
C ASN A 50 10.73 -5.33 0.48
N LYS A 51 10.40 -4.30 1.26
CA LYS A 51 11.24 -3.84 2.38
C LYS A 51 10.43 -3.49 3.61
N LEU A 52 10.89 -3.99 4.75
CA LEU A 52 10.46 -3.53 6.06
C LEU A 52 11.09 -2.18 6.38
N ILE A 53 10.37 -1.37 7.14
CA ILE A 53 10.77 -0.01 7.52
C ILE A 53 10.74 0.08 9.04
N LYS A 54 11.86 0.52 9.61
CA LYS A 54 12.00 0.69 11.06
C LYS A 54 11.04 1.77 11.58
N PRO A 55 10.10 1.43 12.47
CA PRO A 55 9.19 2.40 13.06
C PRO A 55 9.95 3.48 13.83
N GLN A 56 9.64 4.75 13.58
CA GLN A 56 10.25 5.92 14.22
C GLN A 56 9.23 6.75 14.99
N ILE A 57 7.98 6.78 14.51
CA ILE A 57 6.87 7.55 15.11
C ILE A 57 6.25 6.74 16.25
N TYR A 58 5.89 5.49 15.96
CA TYR A 58 5.30 4.56 16.93
C TYR A 58 6.24 3.40 17.15
N LYS A 59 7.15 3.53 18.15
CA LYS A 59 8.27 2.60 18.40
C LYS A 59 7.87 1.14 18.60
N ASN A 60 6.67 0.90 19.15
CA ASN A 60 6.15 -0.44 19.36
C ASN A 60 5.04 -0.74 18.35
N ILE A 61 5.03 -1.95 17.83
CA ILE A 61 4.00 -2.38 16.90
C ILE A 61 2.67 -2.52 17.62
N HIS A 62 1.64 -1.87 17.10
CA HIS A 62 0.28 -1.92 17.64
C HIS A 62 -0.25 -3.36 17.70
N PRO A 63 -0.89 -3.83 18.80
CA PRO A 63 -1.33 -5.22 18.96
C PRO A 63 -2.21 -5.74 17.82
N HIS A 64 -3.09 -4.89 17.28
CA HIS A 64 -3.90 -5.27 16.12
C HIS A 64 -3.03 -5.50 14.88
N VAL A 65 -2.01 -4.66 14.64
CA VAL A 65 -1.08 -4.81 13.53
C VAL A 65 -0.29 -6.11 13.68
N GLN A 66 0.22 -6.41 14.88
CA GLN A 66 0.88 -7.70 15.17
C GLN A 66 -0.02 -8.88 14.81
N LYS A 67 -1.31 -8.80 15.20
CA LYS A 67 -2.27 -9.87 14.96
C LYS A 67 -2.52 -10.14 13.47
N ILE A 68 -2.61 -9.09 12.65
CA ILE A 68 -2.97 -9.25 11.22
C ILE A 68 -1.76 -9.50 10.33
N THR A 69 -0.61 -8.85 10.61
CA THR A 69 0.61 -8.98 9.80
C THR A 69 1.58 -10.05 10.29
N GLY A 70 1.48 -10.45 11.57
CA GLY A 70 2.47 -11.27 12.25
C GLY A 70 3.76 -10.52 12.61
N PHE A 71 3.88 -9.22 12.32
CA PHE A 71 5.08 -8.44 12.62
C PHE A 71 5.16 -8.10 14.11
N VAL A 72 6.33 -8.31 14.69
CA VAL A 72 6.71 -7.90 16.04
C VAL A 72 7.93 -6.96 15.98
N ASN A 73 8.25 -6.26 17.05
CA ASN A 73 9.34 -5.28 17.06
C ASN A 73 10.68 -5.87 16.55
N ASP A 74 10.97 -7.12 16.83
CA ASP A 74 12.23 -7.77 16.44
C ASP A 74 12.41 -7.87 14.92
N ASN A 75 11.32 -7.94 14.16
CA ASN A 75 11.37 -7.96 12.69
C ASN A 75 12.02 -6.70 12.11
N PHE A 76 12.00 -5.59 12.86
CA PHE A 76 12.47 -4.28 12.39
C PHE A 76 13.86 -3.89 12.90
N THR A 77 14.53 -4.76 13.67
CA THR A 77 15.82 -4.45 14.31
C THR A 77 16.88 -4.01 13.29
N ASN A 78 16.95 -4.69 12.16
CA ASN A 78 17.91 -4.42 11.09
C ASN A 78 17.29 -3.68 9.90
N SER A 79 16.07 -3.16 10.04
CA SER A 79 15.40 -2.44 8.95
C SER A 79 15.90 -1.00 8.86
N HIS A 80 15.92 -0.48 7.65
CA HIS A 80 16.23 0.91 7.35
C HIS A 80 15.07 1.85 7.71
N THR A 81 15.37 3.14 7.81
CA THR A 81 14.37 4.18 8.04
C THR A 81 13.51 4.43 6.80
N PHE A 82 12.35 5.09 6.98
CA PHE A 82 11.48 5.42 5.84
C PHE A 82 12.17 6.23 4.74
N PRO A 83 12.97 7.29 5.02
CA PRO A 83 13.69 8.01 3.98
C PRO A 83 14.65 7.14 3.15
N GLU A 84 15.37 6.22 3.80
CA GLU A 84 16.29 5.31 3.13
C GLU A 84 15.54 4.33 2.22
N VAL A 85 14.50 3.67 2.75
CA VAL A 85 13.69 2.72 1.98
C VAL A 85 12.96 3.43 0.83
N TYR A 86 12.46 4.66 1.05
CA TYR A 86 11.81 5.44 0.00
C TYR A 86 12.79 5.84 -1.11
N SER A 87 14.04 6.17 -0.77
CA SER A 87 15.10 6.39 -1.78
C SER A 87 15.30 5.16 -2.66
N ASP A 88 15.34 3.97 -2.06
CA ASP A 88 15.47 2.73 -2.82
C ASP A 88 14.20 2.40 -3.62
N PHE A 89 13.02 2.72 -3.07
CA PHE A 89 11.75 2.58 -3.79
C PHE A 89 11.68 3.50 -5.02
N ASN A 90 12.20 4.74 -4.93
CA ASN A 90 12.30 5.64 -6.08
C ASN A 90 13.22 5.07 -7.18
N LYS A 91 14.35 4.45 -6.81
CA LYS A 91 15.23 3.75 -7.77
C LYS A 91 14.49 2.59 -8.44
N PHE A 92 13.70 1.82 -7.66
CA PHE A 92 12.87 0.75 -8.20
C PHE A 92 11.79 1.29 -9.15
N ILE A 93 11.14 2.41 -8.84
CA ILE A 93 10.18 3.07 -9.75
C ILE A 93 10.87 3.42 -11.07
N GLY A 94 12.05 4.03 -11.00
CA GLY A 94 12.79 4.48 -12.19
C GLY A 94 12.24 5.75 -12.82
N ASP A 95 12.84 6.19 -13.91
CA ASP A 95 12.55 7.48 -14.56
C ASP A 95 11.38 7.43 -15.56
N ASP A 96 10.85 6.24 -15.86
CA ASP A 96 9.82 6.02 -16.89
C ASP A 96 8.42 6.49 -16.49
N SER A 97 8.27 7.15 -15.35
CA SER A 97 6.99 7.64 -14.80
C SER A 97 5.87 6.59 -14.89
N PRO A 98 6.05 5.40 -14.29
CA PRO A 98 5.07 4.33 -14.39
C PRO A 98 3.76 4.72 -13.69
N ILE A 99 2.67 4.11 -14.11
CA ILE A 99 1.36 4.34 -13.53
C ILE A 99 1.24 3.56 -12.22
N MET A 100 0.94 4.27 -11.13
CA MET A 100 0.69 3.65 -9.83
C MET A 100 -0.67 2.94 -9.83
N CYS A 101 -0.72 1.74 -9.27
CA CYS A 101 -1.93 0.94 -9.10
C CYS A 101 -2.04 0.51 -7.63
N THR A 102 -3.21 0.65 -7.01
CA THR A 102 -3.41 0.32 -5.60
C THR A 102 -4.77 -0.34 -5.37
N TRP A 103 -4.92 -1.04 -4.24
CA TRP A 103 -6.21 -1.53 -3.79
C TRP A 103 -6.96 -0.44 -3.03
N GLY A 104 -7.65 0.44 -3.76
CA GLY A 104 -8.29 1.64 -3.21
C GLY A 104 -7.33 2.83 -3.20
N ASN A 105 -7.49 3.74 -2.24
CA ASN A 105 -6.70 4.97 -2.15
C ASN A 105 -5.95 5.17 -0.83
N SER A 106 -6.00 4.20 0.07
CA SER A 106 -5.40 4.28 1.41
C SER A 106 -3.90 4.44 1.34
N ASP A 107 -3.26 3.62 0.48
CA ASP A 107 -1.81 3.56 0.34
C ASP A 107 -1.23 4.86 -0.20
N ILE A 108 -1.87 5.43 -1.24
CA ILE A 108 -1.42 6.72 -1.79
C ILE A 108 -1.55 7.84 -0.75
N ARG A 109 -2.63 7.84 0.05
CA ARG A 109 -2.81 8.82 1.12
C ARG A 109 -1.77 8.67 2.23
N ALA A 110 -1.51 7.43 2.64
CA ALA A 110 -0.53 7.15 3.69
C ALA A 110 0.89 7.47 3.20
N LEU A 111 1.23 7.09 1.96
CA LEU A 111 2.51 7.44 1.34
C LEU A 111 2.73 8.96 1.36
N TYR A 112 1.75 9.74 0.88
CA TYR A 112 1.82 11.19 0.89
C TYR A 112 2.05 11.74 2.31
N ARG A 113 1.32 11.25 3.32
CA ARG A 113 1.47 11.72 4.71
C ARG A 113 2.84 11.39 5.30
N ASN A 114 3.37 10.20 5.02
CA ASN A 114 4.72 9.83 5.45
C ASN A 114 5.78 10.70 4.75
N LEU A 115 5.66 10.92 3.43
CA LEU A 115 6.55 11.82 2.70
C LEU A 115 6.55 13.25 3.26
N THR A 116 5.37 13.76 3.60
CA THR A 116 5.22 15.09 4.23
C THR A 116 5.83 15.13 5.62
N TYR A 117 5.58 14.12 6.45
CA TYR A 117 6.13 14.01 7.80
C TYR A 117 7.66 14.04 7.80
N TYR A 118 8.27 13.27 6.91
CA TYR A 118 9.72 13.19 6.77
C TYR A 118 10.31 14.30 5.90
N LYS A 119 9.52 15.29 5.46
CA LYS A 119 9.94 16.43 4.62
C LYS A 119 10.65 15.99 3.34
N LEU A 120 10.18 14.91 2.73
CA LEU A 120 10.70 14.39 1.46
C LEU A 120 9.99 15.00 0.25
N ILE A 121 8.95 15.79 0.49
CA ILE A 121 8.23 16.56 -0.52
C ILE A 121 7.92 17.95 0.06
N ASP A 122 8.16 18.99 -0.74
CA ASP A 122 7.97 20.40 -0.34
C ASP A 122 6.66 21.00 -0.83
N SER A 123 5.96 20.33 -1.73
CA SER A 123 4.78 20.86 -2.40
C SER A 123 3.62 19.86 -2.41
N PRO A 124 2.39 20.36 -2.49
CA PRO A 124 1.26 19.49 -2.78
C PRO A 124 1.50 18.73 -4.08
N ILE A 125 1.22 17.42 -4.05
CA ILE A 125 1.38 16.53 -5.19
C ILE A 125 0.03 16.17 -5.81
N ILE A 126 0.05 15.97 -7.13
CA ILE A 126 -1.05 15.41 -7.90
C ILE A 126 -0.53 14.12 -8.51
N ILE A 127 -1.15 12.99 -8.14
CA ILE A 127 -0.78 11.68 -8.66
C ILE A 127 -1.96 11.11 -9.45
N GLN A 128 -1.69 10.69 -10.67
CA GLN A 128 -2.61 9.86 -11.43
C GLN A 128 -2.38 8.39 -11.07
N TYR A 129 -3.43 7.67 -10.73
CA TYR A 129 -3.33 6.28 -10.33
C TYR A 129 -4.54 5.44 -10.78
N ILE A 130 -4.38 4.13 -10.75
CA ILE A 130 -5.43 3.16 -11.02
C ILE A 130 -5.90 2.56 -9.70
N ASP A 131 -7.20 2.71 -9.41
CA ASP A 131 -7.86 2.05 -8.28
C ASP A 131 -8.37 0.69 -8.72
N VAL A 132 -7.55 -0.33 -8.50
CA VAL A 132 -7.85 -1.72 -8.88
C VAL A 132 -9.07 -2.25 -8.14
N GLN A 133 -9.25 -1.88 -6.87
CA GLN A 133 -10.43 -2.26 -6.09
C GLN A 133 -11.73 -1.80 -6.73
N ASN A 134 -11.77 -0.57 -7.22
CA ASN A 134 -12.96 -0.04 -7.90
C ASN A 134 -13.25 -0.79 -9.20
N ILE A 135 -12.21 -1.08 -9.98
CA ILE A 135 -12.35 -1.85 -11.22
C ILE A 135 -12.87 -3.26 -10.91
N ALA A 136 -12.25 -3.95 -9.95
CA ALA A 136 -12.66 -5.29 -9.53
C ALA A 136 -14.10 -5.32 -8.99
N THR A 137 -14.48 -4.31 -8.19
CA THR A 137 -15.84 -4.18 -7.65
C THR A 137 -16.88 -4.13 -8.77
N LYS A 138 -16.62 -3.34 -9.81
CA LYS A 138 -17.51 -3.21 -10.99
C LYS A 138 -17.53 -4.47 -11.85
N PHE A 139 -16.35 -5.02 -12.14
CA PHE A 139 -16.18 -6.21 -12.97
C PHE A 139 -16.92 -7.41 -12.36
N LEU A 140 -16.78 -7.63 -11.06
CA LEU A 140 -17.42 -8.72 -10.32
C LEU A 140 -18.88 -8.43 -9.95
N LYS A 141 -19.42 -7.26 -10.33
CA LYS A 141 -20.77 -6.81 -9.96
C LYS A 141 -21.04 -6.95 -8.47
N TYR A 142 -20.02 -6.64 -7.63
CA TYR A 142 -20.11 -6.79 -6.19
C TYR A 142 -21.11 -5.78 -5.60
N ASN A 143 -22.17 -6.26 -4.96
CA ASN A 143 -23.31 -5.44 -4.50
C ASN A 143 -23.62 -5.55 -3.00
N ARG A 144 -22.64 -6.01 -2.18
CA ARG A 144 -22.81 -6.18 -0.72
C ARG A 144 -22.60 -4.88 0.09
N GLY A 145 -22.79 -3.71 -0.53
CA GLY A 145 -22.60 -2.40 0.11
C GLY A 145 -21.12 -2.03 0.24
N GLY A 146 -20.63 -1.17 -0.65
CA GLY A 146 -19.24 -0.73 -0.69
C GLY A 146 -18.38 -1.46 -1.73
N THR A 147 -17.06 -1.41 -1.54
CA THR A 147 -16.08 -2.03 -2.46
C THR A 147 -15.65 -3.40 -1.95
N ILE A 148 -15.27 -4.28 -2.89
CA ILE A 148 -14.82 -5.64 -2.57
C ILE A 148 -13.46 -5.63 -1.86
N GLY A 149 -13.27 -6.50 -0.85
CA GLY A 149 -11.95 -6.75 -0.25
C GLY A 149 -11.06 -7.60 -1.16
N LEU A 150 -9.72 -7.44 -1.05
CA LEU A 150 -8.76 -8.15 -1.92
C LEU A 150 -8.93 -9.67 -1.86
N LYS A 151 -9.00 -10.25 -0.67
CA LYS A 151 -9.22 -11.68 -0.49
C LYS A 151 -10.48 -12.17 -1.22
N ASN A 152 -11.60 -11.46 -1.05
CA ASN A 152 -12.86 -11.84 -1.71
C ASN A 152 -12.76 -11.74 -3.25
N ALA A 153 -12.04 -10.75 -3.77
CA ALA A 153 -11.82 -10.62 -5.21
C ALA A 153 -10.97 -11.76 -5.76
N VAL A 154 -9.90 -12.11 -5.06
CA VAL A 154 -9.02 -13.25 -5.37
C VAL A 154 -9.82 -14.55 -5.40
N ASP A 155 -10.62 -14.82 -4.35
CA ASP A 155 -11.44 -16.03 -4.23
C ASP A 155 -12.49 -16.10 -5.36
N MET A 156 -13.20 -15.00 -5.62
CA MET A 156 -14.22 -14.94 -6.70
C MET A 156 -13.65 -15.11 -8.10
N LEU A 157 -12.39 -14.76 -8.32
CA LEU A 157 -11.68 -14.91 -9.60
C LEU A 157 -10.95 -16.24 -9.72
N GLY A 158 -10.97 -17.09 -8.68
CA GLY A 158 -10.27 -18.38 -8.66
C GLY A 158 -8.75 -18.24 -8.76
N ILE A 159 -8.18 -17.12 -8.29
CA ILE A 159 -6.74 -16.88 -8.32
C ILE A 159 -6.08 -17.70 -7.22
N GLN A 160 -5.09 -18.52 -7.59
CA GLN A 160 -4.33 -19.31 -6.63
C GLN A 160 -3.38 -18.42 -5.82
N THR A 161 -3.39 -18.56 -4.51
CA THR A 161 -2.55 -17.80 -3.57
C THR A 161 -1.91 -18.71 -2.53
N ASN A 162 -0.88 -18.20 -1.86
CA ASN A 162 -0.24 -18.86 -0.73
C ASN A 162 -0.89 -18.49 0.62
N GLU A 163 -2.05 -17.84 0.59
CA GLU A 163 -2.84 -17.38 1.77
C GLU A 163 -2.12 -16.39 2.71
N PHE A 164 -0.99 -15.84 2.32
CA PHE A 164 -0.29 -14.78 3.07
C PHE A 164 -0.90 -13.41 2.76
N TYR A 165 -2.00 -13.07 3.44
CA TYR A 165 -2.57 -11.73 3.42
C TYR A 165 -1.98 -10.87 4.54
N HIS A 166 -2.16 -9.54 4.45
CA HIS A 166 -1.58 -8.55 5.36
C HIS A 166 -0.06 -8.57 5.37
N ASN A 167 0.51 -8.78 4.21
CA ASN A 167 1.91 -8.55 3.90
C ASN A 167 1.96 -7.77 2.59
N ALA A 168 2.50 -6.56 2.63
CA ALA A 168 2.44 -5.64 1.51
C ALA A 168 2.95 -6.23 0.18
N TYR A 169 3.95 -7.10 0.21
CA TYR A 169 4.45 -7.74 -1.01
C TYR A 169 3.43 -8.70 -1.61
N TYR A 170 2.83 -9.56 -0.80
CA TYR A 170 1.84 -10.52 -1.30
C TYR A 170 0.55 -9.83 -1.70
N ASP A 171 0.12 -8.80 -0.97
CA ASP A 171 -1.08 -8.04 -1.30
C ASP A 171 -0.90 -7.23 -2.60
N ALA A 172 0.30 -6.67 -2.85
CA ALA A 172 0.64 -6.10 -4.15
C ALA A 172 0.65 -7.14 -5.28
N LEU A 173 1.19 -8.35 -5.02
CA LEU A 173 1.21 -9.45 -5.97
C LEU A 173 -0.22 -9.91 -6.34
N TYR A 174 -1.09 -10.10 -5.33
CA TYR A 174 -2.48 -10.50 -5.55
C TYR A 174 -3.28 -9.39 -6.25
N THR A 175 -3.05 -8.14 -5.88
CA THR A 175 -3.63 -6.98 -6.58
C THR A 175 -3.22 -6.95 -8.05
N ALA A 176 -1.97 -7.24 -8.37
CA ALA A 176 -1.48 -7.33 -9.75
C ALA A 176 -2.15 -8.48 -10.52
N GLN A 177 -2.35 -9.64 -9.88
CA GLN A 177 -3.04 -10.77 -10.49
C GLN A 177 -4.52 -10.44 -10.75
N VAL A 178 -5.22 -9.86 -9.79
CA VAL A 178 -6.59 -9.36 -9.97
C VAL A 178 -6.63 -8.35 -11.12
N PHE A 179 -5.73 -7.36 -11.13
CA PHE A 179 -5.69 -6.32 -12.16
C PHE A 179 -5.54 -6.92 -13.57
N ARG A 180 -4.70 -7.94 -13.76
CA ARG A 180 -4.55 -8.64 -15.05
C ARG A 180 -5.85 -9.25 -15.56
N VAL A 181 -6.71 -9.71 -14.67
CA VAL A 181 -8.00 -10.34 -15.02
C VAL A 181 -9.08 -9.28 -15.30
N VAL A 182 -9.17 -8.26 -14.44
CA VAL A 182 -10.29 -7.31 -14.45
C VAL A 182 -10.06 -6.07 -15.32
N LYS A 183 -8.84 -5.88 -15.83
CA LYS A 183 -8.52 -4.73 -16.70
C LYS A 183 -9.39 -4.78 -17.98
N SER A 184 -9.81 -3.60 -18.40
CA SER A 184 -10.48 -3.40 -19.69
C SER A 184 -9.57 -2.57 -20.61
N ASP A 185 -9.92 -2.52 -21.91
CA ASP A 185 -9.21 -1.68 -22.88
C ASP A 185 -9.30 -0.17 -22.55
N GLN A 186 -10.30 0.21 -21.73
CA GLN A 186 -10.47 1.57 -21.23
C GLN A 186 -10.14 1.63 -19.73
N ILE A 187 -8.86 1.74 -19.39
CA ILE A 187 -8.42 1.89 -18.01
C ILE A 187 -8.78 3.31 -17.53
N GLN A 188 -9.59 3.39 -16.48
CA GLN A 188 -9.95 4.66 -15.85
C GLN A 188 -8.93 5.05 -14.79
N PHE A 189 -8.32 6.22 -14.97
CA PHE A 189 -7.43 6.81 -13.99
C PHE A 189 -8.24 7.61 -12.96
N LYS A 190 -7.76 7.56 -11.70
CA LYS A 190 -8.16 8.47 -10.64
C LYS A 190 -7.06 9.50 -10.40
N ILE A 191 -7.44 10.64 -9.89
CA ILE A 191 -6.51 11.71 -9.52
C ILE A 191 -6.51 11.85 -8.00
N PHE A 192 -5.36 11.61 -7.40
CA PHE A 192 -5.09 11.98 -6.03
C PHE A 192 -4.55 13.42 -6.03
N ASN A 193 -5.20 14.30 -5.28
CA ASN A 193 -4.77 15.69 -5.09
C ASN A 193 -4.61 15.93 -3.58
N SER A 194 -3.38 16.11 -3.15
CA SER A 194 -3.04 16.26 -1.74
C SER A 194 -3.61 17.53 -1.08
N LYS A 195 -3.94 18.59 -1.86
CA LYS A 195 -4.65 19.78 -1.36
C LYS A 195 -6.04 19.47 -0.79
N ARG A 196 -6.61 18.30 -1.13
CA ARG A 196 -7.94 17.87 -0.67
C ARG A 196 -7.89 16.97 0.56
N ILE A 197 -6.70 16.69 1.09
CA ILE A 197 -6.52 15.95 2.34
C ILE A 197 -6.58 16.96 3.49
N LYS A 198 -7.59 16.83 4.32
CA LYS A 198 -7.69 17.51 5.60
C LYS A 198 -7.02 16.68 6.69
#